data_1b8f4fd44d1ad0b5a98d9720d3cdc232
#
_entry.id   1b8f4fd44d1ad0b5a98d9720d3cdc232
#
_cell.length_a   1.000
_cell.length_b   1.000
_cell.length_c   1.000
_cell.angle_alpha   90.00
_cell.angle_beta   90.00
_cell.angle_gamma   90.00
#
_symmetry.space_group_name_H-M   'P 1'
#
loop_
_entity.id
_entity.type
_entity.pdbx_description
1 polymer ?
#
loop_
_entity_poly.entity_id
_entity_poly.type
_entity_poly.pdbx_seq_one_letter_code
_entity_poly.pdbx_strand_id
1 'polypeptide(L)'
;MSDDGSSDGTLKVVRTVVPDAIRKRFVLKFLIVLLFMGLSIGAVGVFATGQITDQTQDRIENEYSSLADQESTIITQWIDRNRQSVRLASNNDVWTSDDTATMERAAQNLESESVDIDALHVVDATSDDVDVLASTEFDSSASFRGTNREWVGDIEFSSLRQVRTSSVYDARRASMIGFVSPVGNGDRYLVLESSVDDLASEFQGSQRAERGFTQVVSGDGTIMIDERMGDSDSAELFSTYGDQASRQPIRDANALRDTQETSGVSSSMPAQQDIIDEEYAVGYAPVFILNGPDDWVVLVHAPTSEVFGFVQTISDFGLVATGVAVLLMGLIGAVLGYNTSSSIDRLTRKAEAMESGDLDVDIRTGRIDNIGRLYGAFGSMRDSLKEQIQEAESARKKAEVSRAEAIEMSNYLQERAEEYSEIMQAGARGDLTQRMEPEGENEAMDRIADDFNEMISELEKTTGQLKTFSEEVEESGRSV
;
A
#
# COMPACT_ATOMS: atom_id res chain seq x y z
N MET A 1 11.95 -60.09 26.92
CA MET A 1 11.39 -59.72 28.25
C MET A 1 11.16 -58.22 28.26
N SER A 2 9.88 -57.89 28.46
CA SER A 2 9.35 -56.62 28.98
C SER A 2 9.54 -55.34 28.15
N ASP A 3 8.52 -55.02 27.38
CA ASP A 3 7.98 -53.67 27.41
C ASP A 3 6.46 -53.69 27.04
N ASP A 4 5.63 -54.06 28.01
CA ASP A 4 4.15 -54.15 27.87
C ASP A 4 3.44 -53.33 28.95
N GLY A 5 4.10 -52.30 29.48
CA GLY A 5 3.62 -51.52 30.63
C GLY A 5 2.99 -50.18 30.31
N SER A 6 3.16 -49.61 29.09
CA SER A 6 2.74 -48.21 28.81
C SER A 6 1.36 -48.06 28.16
N SER A 7 0.83 -49.13 27.58
CA SER A 7 -0.48 -49.07 26.87
C SER A 7 -1.70 -49.13 27.81
N ASP A 8 -1.57 -49.72 29.00
CA ASP A 8 -2.69 -49.92 29.92
C ASP A 8 -3.07 -48.68 30.73
N GLY A 9 -2.13 -47.75 30.94
CA GLY A 9 -2.36 -46.45 31.61
C GLY A 9 -3.20 -45.47 30.80
N THR A 10 -2.92 -45.35 29.52
CA THR A 10 -3.63 -44.49 28.58
C THR A 10 -5.05 -44.98 28.31
N LEU A 11 -5.26 -46.28 28.22
CA LEU A 11 -6.58 -46.89 28.07
C LEU A 11 -7.49 -46.70 29.30
N LYS A 12 -6.93 -46.66 30.52
CA LYS A 12 -7.68 -46.36 31.75
C LYS A 12 -8.14 -44.91 31.83
N VAL A 13 -7.31 -43.95 31.43
CA VAL A 13 -7.68 -42.50 31.41
C VAL A 13 -8.77 -42.25 30.39
N VAL A 14 -8.69 -42.83 29.20
CA VAL A 14 -9.73 -42.70 28.18
C VAL A 14 -11.06 -43.32 28.63
N ARG A 15 -11.04 -44.39 29.42
CA ARG A 15 -12.23 -45.01 29.97
C ARG A 15 -12.98 -44.16 31.00
N THR A 16 -12.28 -43.28 31.71
CA THR A 16 -12.85 -42.47 32.79
C THR A 16 -13.43 -41.16 32.26
N VAL A 17 -12.91 -40.64 31.14
CA VAL A 17 -13.25 -39.31 30.62
C VAL A 17 -14.31 -39.36 29.53
N VAL A 18 -14.44 -40.48 28.80
CA VAL A 18 -15.42 -40.58 27.68
C VAL A 18 -16.71 -41.23 28.13
N PRO A 19 -17.86 -40.53 28.06
CA PRO A 19 -19.17 -41.05 28.43
C PRO A 19 -19.54 -42.33 27.68
N ASP A 20 -20.25 -43.23 28.34
CA ASP A 20 -20.67 -44.51 27.77
C ASP A 20 -21.50 -44.38 26.49
N ALA A 21 -22.27 -43.27 26.33
CA ALA A 21 -23.01 -42.96 25.11
C ALA A 21 -22.10 -42.84 23.89
N ILE A 22 -20.88 -42.27 24.08
CA ILE A 22 -19.88 -42.15 23.03
C ILE A 22 -19.18 -43.47 22.78
N ARG A 23 -18.90 -44.21 23.86
CA ARG A 23 -18.19 -45.50 23.80
C ARG A 23 -19.03 -46.58 23.10
N LYS A 24 -20.32 -46.54 23.22
CA LYS A 24 -21.25 -47.54 22.66
C LYS A 24 -21.66 -47.28 21.20
N ARG A 25 -21.48 -46.02 20.69
CA ARG A 25 -21.88 -45.65 19.32
C ARG A 25 -20.67 -45.30 18.45
N PHE A 26 -20.41 -46.18 17.50
CA PHE A 26 -19.30 -45.99 16.56
C PHE A 26 -19.38 -44.63 15.79
N VAL A 27 -20.61 -44.27 15.35
CA VAL A 27 -20.87 -42.99 14.67
C VAL A 27 -20.41 -41.81 15.50
N LEU A 28 -20.69 -41.83 16.81
CA LEU A 28 -20.38 -40.70 17.68
C LEU A 28 -18.86 -40.52 17.87
N LYS A 29 -18.11 -41.63 17.95
CA LYS A 29 -16.62 -41.61 18.00
C LYS A 29 -16.05 -41.01 16.71
N PHE A 30 -16.54 -41.48 15.57
CA PHE A 30 -16.10 -41.04 14.27
C PHE A 30 -16.43 -39.55 14.04
N LEU A 31 -17.62 -39.12 14.42
CA LEU A 31 -18.09 -37.76 14.33
C LEU A 31 -17.24 -36.80 15.20
N ILE A 32 -16.85 -37.25 16.41
CA ILE A 32 -15.96 -36.47 17.29
C ILE A 32 -14.58 -36.31 16.69
N VAL A 33 -13.98 -37.39 16.15
CA VAL A 33 -12.66 -37.31 15.52
C VAL A 33 -12.69 -36.37 14.31
N LEU A 34 -13.72 -36.45 13.49
CA LEU A 34 -13.91 -35.57 12.34
C LEU A 34 -14.17 -34.12 12.76
N LEU A 35 -14.92 -33.92 13.85
CA LEU A 35 -15.11 -32.58 14.42
C LEU A 35 -13.78 -31.97 14.86
N PHE A 36 -12.96 -32.73 15.58
CA PHE A 36 -11.62 -32.27 15.98
C PHE A 36 -10.72 -31.98 14.77
N MET A 37 -10.76 -32.82 13.75
CA MET A 37 -10.00 -32.61 12.52
C MET A 37 -10.49 -31.39 11.75
N GLY A 38 -11.81 -31.23 11.64
CA GLY A 38 -12.44 -30.04 11.05
C GLY A 38 -12.10 -28.75 11.80
N LEU A 39 -12.19 -28.79 13.14
CA LEU A 39 -11.80 -27.66 13.98
C LEU A 39 -10.28 -27.31 13.85
N SER A 40 -9.44 -28.34 13.78
CA SER A 40 -7.99 -28.13 13.60
C SER A 40 -7.67 -27.48 12.25
N ILE A 41 -8.29 -27.95 11.18
CA ILE A 41 -8.15 -27.36 9.84
C ILE A 41 -8.75 -25.95 9.82
N GLY A 42 -9.91 -25.75 10.45
CA GLY A 42 -10.51 -24.45 10.62
C GLY A 42 -9.60 -23.47 11.35
N ALA A 43 -9.01 -23.89 12.46
CA ALA A 43 -8.06 -23.07 13.22
C ALA A 43 -6.82 -22.70 12.41
N VAL A 44 -6.24 -23.65 11.68
CA VAL A 44 -5.10 -23.38 10.79
C VAL A 44 -5.48 -22.43 9.65
N GLY A 45 -6.66 -22.60 9.06
CA GLY A 45 -7.16 -21.73 8.00
C GLY A 45 -7.34 -20.29 8.49
N VAL A 46 -8.00 -20.10 9.63
CA VAL A 46 -8.19 -18.77 10.24
C VAL A 46 -6.84 -18.13 10.61
N PHE A 47 -5.95 -18.90 11.21
CA PHE A 47 -4.61 -18.41 11.58
C PHE A 47 -3.78 -18.00 10.36
N ALA A 48 -3.77 -18.83 9.30
CA ALA A 48 -3.03 -18.53 8.08
C ALA A 48 -3.61 -17.29 7.37
N THR A 49 -4.95 -17.19 7.30
CA THR A 49 -5.61 -16.00 6.73
C THR A 49 -5.26 -14.74 7.53
N GLY A 50 -5.33 -14.80 8.87
CA GLY A 50 -4.94 -13.68 9.72
C GLY A 50 -3.50 -13.24 9.49
N GLN A 51 -2.53 -14.18 9.45
CA GLN A 51 -1.13 -13.84 9.18
C GLN A 51 -0.90 -13.19 7.81
N ILE A 52 -1.59 -13.66 6.76
CA ILE A 52 -1.49 -13.06 5.43
C ILE A 52 -2.08 -11.65 5.44
N THR A 53 -3.20 -11.47 6.11
CA THR A 53 -3.86 -10.17 6.28
C THR A 53 -2.94 -9.18 6.98
N ASP A 54 -2.38 -9.55 8.14
CA ASP A 54 -1.48 -8.69 8.92
C ASP A 54 -0.24 -8.31 8.10
N GLN A 55 0.44 -9.30 7.48
CA GLN A 55 1.63 -9.03 6.66
C GLN A 55 1.34 -8.15 5.44
N THR A 56 0.15 -8.26 4.86
CA THR A 56 -0.22 -7.44 3.71
C THR A 56 -0.54 -6.02 4.16
N GLN A 57 -1.21 -5.87 5.29
CA GLN A 57 -1.48 -4.58 5.90
C GLN A 57 -0.17 -3.86 6.25
N ASP A 58 0.75 -4.52 6.96
CA ASP A 58 2.07 -3.96 7.30
C ASP A 58 2.83 -3.50 6.05
N ARG A 59 2.74 -4.26 4.95
CA ARG A 59 3.40 -3.91 3.69
C ARG A 59 2.81 -2.65 3.08
N ILE A 60 1.49 -2.52 3.07
CA ILE A 60 0.79 -1.35 2.54
C ILE A 60 1.10 -0.12 3.40
N GLU A 61 1.07 -0.26 4.72
CA GLU A 61 1.42 0.81 5.65
C GLU A 61 2.85 1.30 5.41
N ASN A 62 3.80 0.37 5.25
CA ASN A 62 5.18 0.71 4.91
C ASN A 62 5.30 1.38 3.51
N GLU A 63 4.48 1.00 2.55
CA GLU A 63 4.47 1.60 1.22
C GLU A 63 4.04 3.07 1.28
N TYR A 64 2.94 3.39 1.99
CA TYR A 64 2.46 4.77 2.12
C TYR A 64 3.38 5.64 2.98
N SER A 65 3.95 5.08 4.04
CA SER A 65 4.99 5.75 4.83
C SER A 65 6.22 6.07 3.96
N SER A 66 6.70 5.10 3.18
CA SER A 66 7.83 5.28 2.27
C SER A 66 7.52 6.26 1.13
N LEU A 67 6.28 6.29 0.64
CA LEU A 67 5.86 7.24 -0.39
C LEU A 67 5.89 8.67 0.16
N ALA A 68 5.40 8.89 1.38
CA ALA A 68 5.47 10.20 2.01
C ALA A 68 6.92 10.68 2.22
N ASP A 69 7.84 9.79 2.60
CA ASP A 69 9.27 10.08 2.69
C ASP A 69 9.88 10.44 1.33
N GLN A 70 9.49 9.71 0.29
CA GLN A 70 9.93 9.98 -1.08
C GLN A 70 9.44 11.35 -1.56
N GLU A 71 8.17 11.69 -1.34
CA GLU A 71 7.60 12.99 -1.68
C GLU A 71 8.28 14.13 -0.91
N SER A 72 8.53 13.95 0.38
CA SER A 72 9.31 14.89 1.20
C SER A 72 10.71 15.12 0.63
N THR A 73 11.34 14.05 0.15
CA THR A 73 12.64 14.11 -0.51
C THR A 73 12.58 14.87 -1.83
N ILE A 74 11.56 14.66 -2.66
CA ILE A 74 11.33 15.38 -3.92
C ILE A 74 11.22 16.87 -3.65
N ILE A 75 10.40 17.28 -2.68
CA ILE A 75 10.22 18.69 -2.29
C ILE A 75 11.56 19.29 -1.85
N THR A 76 12.27 18.60 -0.96
CA THR A 76 13.57 19.07 -0.45
C THR A 76 14.57 19.27 -1.58
N GLN A 77 14.66 18.31 -2.52
CA GLN A 77 15.56 18.40 -3.66
C GLN A 77 15.17 19.50 -4.64
N TRP A 78 13.87 19.69 -4.88
CA TRP A 78 13.37 20.75 -5.72
C TRP A 78 13.70 22.13 -5.13
N ILE A 79 13.47 22.30 -3.83
CA ILE A 79 13.84 23.53 -3.11
C ILE A 79 15.36 23.77 -3.16
N ASP A 80 16.17 22.74 -2.93
CA ASP A 80 17.63 22.87 -2.95
C ASP A 80 18.15 23.21 -4.34
N ARG A 81 17.57 22.68 -5.42
CA ARG A 81 17.89 23.06 -6.80
C ARG A 81 17.63 24.54 -7.04
N ASN A 82 16.44 25.05 -6.67
CA ASN A 82 16.07 26.45 -6.85
C ASN A 82 16.94 27.38 -6.00
N ARG A 83 17.27 27.00 -4.77
CA ARG A 83 18.21 27.72 -3.91
C ARG A 83 19.60 27.78 -4.52
N GLN A 84 20.06 26.69 -5.11
CA GLN A 84 21.35 26.69 -5.82
C GLN A 84 21.31 27.58 -7.06
N SER A 85 20.21 27.58 -7.81
CA SER A 85 20.03 28.40 -9.00
C SER A 85 20.09 29.90 -8.67
N VAL A 86 19.28 30.38 -7.70
CA VAL A 86 19.34 31.78 -7.29
C VAL A 86 20.71 32.15 -6.73
N ARG A 87 21.34 31.25 -5.98
CA ARG A 87 22.66 31.44 -5.43
C ARG A 87 23.74 31.62 -6.48
N LEU A 88 23.71 30.80 -7.53
CA LEU A 88 24.68 30.94 -8.66
C LEU A 88 24.38 32.20 -9.46
N ALA A 89 23.10 32.46 -9.73
CA ALA A 89 22.69 33.64 -10.45
C ALA A 89 23.07 34.93 -9.72
N SER A 90 22.90 35.01 -8.41
CA SER A 90 23.23 36.24 -7.62
C SER A 90 24.67 36.65 -7.61
N ASN A 91 25.61 35.76 -8.02
CA ASN A 91 27.04 36.09 -8.14
C ASN A 91 27.39 36.82 -9.45
N ASN A 92 26.43 37.05 -10.34
CA ASN A 92 26.69 37.77 -11.58
C ASN A 92 26.75 39.29 -11.33
N ASP A 93 27.80 39.93 -11.76
CA ASP A 93 28.01 41.37 -11.59
C ASP A 93 26.96 42.24 -12.29
N VAL A 94 26.18 41.67 -13.21
CA VAL A 94 25.10 42.37 -13.90
C VAL A 94 24.06 42.96 -12.92
N TRP A 95 23.81 42.26 -11.80
CA TRP A 95 22.84 42.68 -10.78
C TRP A 95 23.30 43.86 -9.93
N THR A 96 24.57 44.21 -9.98
CA THR A 96 25.12 45.37 -9.30
C THR A 96 25.16 46.62 -10.21
N SER A 97 24.77 46.48 -11.49
CA SER A 97 24.71 47.56 -12.46
C SER A 97 23.64 48.59 -12.06
N ASP A 98 23.89 49.87 -12.42
CA ASP A 98 22.86 50.92 -12.33
C ASP A 98 22.01 51.00 -13.60
N ASP A 99 22.31 50.23 -14.64
CA ASP A 99 21.53 50.10 -15.86
C ASP A 99 20.44 49.06 -15.72
N THR A 100 19.23 49.51 -15.36
CA THR A 100 18.04 48.66 -15.17
C THR A 100 17.69 47.83 -16.41
N ALA A 101 17.85 48.42 -17.60
CA ALA A 101 17.57 47.74 -18.86
C ALA A 101 18.55 46.58 -19.14
N THR A 102 19.77 46.66 -18.63
CA THR A 102 20.71 45.57 -18.71
C THR A 102 20.35 44.46 -17.71
N MET A 103 19.91 44.80 -16.49
CA MET A 103 19.41 43.85 -15.52
C MET A 103 18.15 43.12 -16.01
N GLU A 104 17.15 43.88 -16.57
CA GLU A 104 15.94 43.30 -17.12
C GLU A 104 16.21 42.26 -18.23
N ARG A 105 17.12 42.60 -19.17
CA ARG A 105 17.52 41.65 -20.22
C ARG A 105 18.19 40.39 -19.65
N ALA A 106 19.01 40.57 -18.63
CA ALA A 106 19.66 39.45 -17.97
C ALA A 106 18.65 38.58 -17.21
N ALA A 107 17.67 39.20 -16.58
CA ALA A 107 16.55 38.51 -15.92
C ALA A 107 15.72 37.68 -16.90
N GLN A 108 15.29 38.31 -18.02
CA GLN A 108 14.54 37.63 -19.07
C GLN A 108 15.32 36.47 -19.72
N ASN A 109 16.63 36.62 -19.92
CA ASN A 109 17.46 35.56 -20.45
C ASN A 109 17.50 34.38 -19.46
N LEU A 110 17.70 34.64 -18.16
CA LEU A 110 17.80 33.60 -17.14
C LEU A 110 16.46 32.87 -16.97
N GLU A 111 15.34 33.58 -16.96
CA GLU A 111 14.00 32.99 -16.95
C GLU A 111 13.77 32.10 -18.20
N SER A 112 14.11 32.59 -19.38
CA SER A 112 13.90 31.86 -20.65
C SER A 112 14.81 30.61 -20.80
N GLU A 113 15.95 30.57 -20.13
CA GLU A 113 16.89 29.44 -20.15
C GLU A 113 16.58 28.39 -19.07
N SER A 114 15.71 28.70 -18.10
CA SER A 114 15.43 27.86 -16.93
C SER A 114 13.97 27.44 -16.92
N VAL A 115 13.72 26.15 -16.76
CA VAL A 115 12.35 25.59 -16.71
C VAL A 115 11.69 25.86 -15.36
N ASP A 116 12.47 25.97 -14.31
CA ASP A 116 11.97 26.09 -12.93
C ASP A 116 11.86 27.55 -12.45
N ILE A 117 12.03 28.55 -13.33
CA ILE A 117 11.96 29.99 -12.99
C ILE A 117 10.74 30.62 -13.68
N ASP A 118 9.75 30.97 -12.89
CA ASP A 118 8.52 31.64 -13.39
C ASP A 118 8.59 33.16 -13.32
N ALA A 119 9.34 33.68 -12.35
CA ALA A 119 9.63 35.11 -12.28
C ALA A 119 11.00 35.36 -11.60
N LEU A 120 11.61 36.47 -12.00
CA LEU A 120 12.86 36.92 -11.43
C LEU A 120 12.83 38.41 -11.18
N HIS A 121 13.24 38.82 -9.98
CA HIS A 121 13.26 40.21 -9.56
C HIS A 121 14.60 40.58 -8.95
N VAL A 122 15.08 41.77 -9.26
CA VAL A 122 16.15 42.46 -8.55
C VAL A 122 15.54 43.58 -7.75
N VAL A 123 15.71 43.59 -6.45
CA VAL A 123 15.12 44.57 -5.56
C VAL A 123 16.16 45.32 -4.75
N ASP A 124 15.85 46.55 -4.40
CA ASP A 124 16.64 47.35 -3.45
C ASP A 124 16.27 46.95 -2.01
N ALA A 125 17.21 46.33 -1.31
CA ALA A 125 17.04 45.86 0.06
C ALA A 125 17.16 47.00 1.09
N THR A 126 17.59 48.18 0.66
CA THR A 126 17.72 49.34 1.55
C THR A 126 16.48 50.23 1.56
N SER A 127 15.53 50.00 0.64
CA SER A 127 14.27 50.68 0.57
C SER A 127 13.25 50.06 1.54
N ASP A 128 12.55 50.90 2.32
CA ASP A 128 11.46 50.47 3.21
C ASP A 128 10.28 49.82 2.44
N ASP A 129 10.13 50.14 1.16
CA ASP A 129 9.07 49.65 0.29
C ASP A 129 9.50 48.47 -0.60
N VAL A 130 10.76 48.06 -0.52
CA VAL A 130 11.38 47.00 -1.35
C VAL A 130 11.17 47.31 -2.84
N ASP A 131 11.86 48.35 -3.31
CA ASP A 131 11.71 48.85 -4.68
C ASP A 131 12.26 47.86 -5.71
N VAL A 132 11.53 47.64 -6.78
CA VAL A 132 11.94 46.75 -7.88
C VAL A 132 12.85 47.50 -8.83
N LEU A 133 14.08 47.01 -8.96
CA LEU A 133 15.08 47.56 -9.89
C LEU A 133 14.98 46.95 -11.28
N ALA A 134 14.74 45.65 -11.36
CA ALA A 134 14.49 44.92 -12.59
C ALA A 134 13.60 43.70 -12.30
N SER A 135 12.75 43.33 -13.25
CA SER A 135 11.82 42.22 -13.08
C SER A 135 11.44 41.64 -14.44
N THR A 136 11.08 40.37 -14.45
CA THR A 136 10.42 39.71 -15.59
C THR A 136 8.89 39.89 -15.58
N GLU A 137 8.31 40.31 -14.43
CA GLU A 137 6.87 40.46 -14.24
C GLU A 137 6.43 41.92 -14.07
N PHE A 138 7.24 42.74 -13.42
CA PHE A 138 6.87 44.14 -13.05
C PHE A 138 7.70 45.17 -13.81
N ASP A 139 7.15 46.36 -13.95
CA ASP A 139 7.91 47.54 -14.38
C ASP A 139 8.92 47.94 -13.29
N SER A 140 10.04 48.51 -13.69
CA SER A 140 11.13 48.98 -12.81
C SER A 140 10.74 50.16 -11.88
N SER A 141 9.49 50.62 -11.90
CA SER A 141 8.96 51.60 -10.96
C SER A 141 8.02 50.99 -9.89
N ALA A 142 7.88 49.66 -9.87
CA ALA A 142 7.07 48.93 -8.89
C ALA A 142 7.81 48.78 -7.56
N SER A 143 7.04 48.44 -6.51
CA SER A 143 7.59 47.97 -5.25
C SER A 143 6.84 46.72 -4.77
N PHE A 144 7.41 45.99 -3.83
CA PHE A 144 6.72 44.85 -3.24
C PHE A 144 5.72 45.22 -2.16
N ARG A 145 5.69 46.51 -1.75
CA ARG A 145 4.73 47.00 -0.78
C ARG A 145 3.28 46.84 -1.28
N GLY A 146 2.40 46.33 -0.42
CA GLY A 146 1.03 46.02 -0.74
C GLY A 146 0.84 44.81 -1.63
N THR A 147 1.89 43.99 -1.80
CA THR A 147 1.85 42.69 -2.50
C THR A 147 2.09 41.55 -1.54
N ASN A 148 1.82 40.33 -1.98
CA ASN A 148 2.14 39.14 -1.20
C ASN A 148 3.66 38.85 -1.13
N ARG A 149 4.51 39.78 -1.58
CA ARG A 149 5.99 39.70 -1.58
C ARG A 149 6.64 40.60 -0.51
N GLU A 150 5.86 41.27 0.34
CA GLU A 150 6.36 42.14 1.43
C GLU A 150 7.34 41.42 2.36
N TRP A 151 7.18 40.10 2.51
CA TRP A 151 8.07 39.25 3.29
C TRP A 151 9.54 39.36 2.90
N VAL A 152 9.87 39.81 1.68
CA VAL A 152 11.24 40.03 1.21
C VAL A 152 11.93 41.14 2.00
N GLY A 153 11.18 42.16 2.45
CA GLY A 153 11.69 43.26 3.27
C GLY A 153 12.04 42.85 4.70
N ASP A 154 11.42 41.78 5.21
CA ASP A 154 11.63 41.29 6.57
C ASP A 154 12.79 40.29 6.67
N ILE A 155 13.48 40.01 5.56
CA ILE A 155 14.55 39.01 5.52
C ILE A 155 15.84 39.56 6.14
N GLU A 156 16.34 38.84 7.15
CA GLU A 156 17.68 39.03 7.67
C GLU A 156 18.63 37.92 7.17
N PHE A 157 19.78 38.31 6.65
CA PHE A 157 20.83 37.38 6.21
C PHE A 157 21.98 37.36 7.21
N SER A 158 22.35 36.17 7.67
CA SER A 158 23.54 35.96 8.51
C SER A 158 24.83 36.04 7.71
N SER A 159 24.78 35.89 6.37
CA SER A 159 25.92 36.01 5.46
C SER A 159 25.44 36.29 4.04
N LEU A 160 26.28 36.93 3.22
CA LEU A 160 26.02 37.16 1.79
C LEU A 160 25.95 35.87 0.96
N ARG A 161 26.18 34.72 1.60
CA ARG A 161 26.08 33.41 0.95
C ARG A 161 24.80 32.65 1.29
N GLN A 162 24.01 33.14 2.17
CA GLN A 162 22.77 32.52 2.60
C GLN A 162 21.68 32.75 1.57
N VAL A 163 20.89 31.73 1.30
CA VAL A 163 19.65 31.82 0.56
C VAL A 163 18.50 31.63 1.56
N ARG A 164 17.49 32.44 1.46
CA ARG A 164 16.21 32.31 2.18
C ARG A 164 15.16 31.78 1.26
N THR A 165 14.31 30.91 1.77
CA THR A 165 13.14 30.34 1.08
C THR A 165 11.89 30.82 1.79
N SER A 166 10.90 31.33 1.05
CA SER A 166 9.61 31.70 1.62
C SER A 166 8.74 30.50 1.95
N SER A 167 7.62 30.74 2.63
CA SER A 167 6.45 29.87 2.52
C SER A 167 5.80 30.02 1.14
N VAL A 168 4.80 29.19 0.83
CA VAL A 168 3.97 29.38 -0.36
C VAL A 168 3.14 30.65 -0.20
N TYR A 169 3.00 31.42 -1.26
CA TYR A 169 2.16 32.60 -1.30
C TYR A 169 1.48 32.71 -2.67
N ASP A 170 0.32 33.36 -2.69
CA ASP A 170 -0.41 33.61 -3.91
C ASP A 170 0.22 34.80 -4.66
N ALA A 171 0.59 34.57 -5.91
CA ALA A 171 1.05 35.59 -6.85
C ALA A 171 0.01 35.75 -7.97
N ARG A 172 0.15 36.82 -8.81
CA ARG A 172 -0.86 37.15 -9.83
C ARG A 172 -1.23 36.03 -10.79
N ARG A 173 -0.38 35.06 -11.00
CA ARG A 173 -0.52 33.99 -12.01
C ARG A 173 -0.64 32.59 -11.41
N ALA A 174 0.00 32.34 -10.27
CA ALA A 174 0.05 31.05 -9.63
C ALA A 174 0.47 31.18 -8.17
N SER A 175 0.38 30.12 -7.42
CA SER A 175 0.99 30.02 -6.10
C SER A 175 2.49 29.74 -6.21
N MET A 176 3.30 30.53 -5.53
CA MET A 176 4.75 30.57 -5.71
C MET A 176 5.50 30.30 -4.42
N ILE A 177 6.72 29.81 -4.58
CA ILE A 177 7.77 29.84 -3.56
C ILE A 177 8.87 30.78 -4.04
N GLY A 178 9.28 31.69 -3.17
CA GLY A 178 10.35 32.64 -3.43
C GLY A 178 11.68 32.20 -2.82
N PHE A 179 12.72 32.35 -3.59
CA PHE A 179 14.12 32.09 -3.19
C PHE A 179 14.90 33.40 -3.29
N VAL A 180 15.46 33.85 -2.18
CA VAL A 180 16.12 35.15 -2.10
C VAL A 180 17.59 34.99 -1.78
N SER A 181 18.44 35.62 -2.56
CA SER A 181 19.89 35.66 -2.36
C SER A 181 20.40 37.12 -2.39
N PRO A 182 21.28 37.53 -1.46
CA PRO A 182 21.92 38.82 -1.51
C PRO A 182 22.83 38.95 -2.75
N VAL A 183 22.90 40.17 -3.30
CA VAL A 183 23.72 40.54 -4.43
C VAL A 183 24.84 41.49 -3.97
N GLY A 184 26.04 41.31 -4.46
CA GLY A 184 27.17 42.20 -4.21
C GLY A 184 27.49 42.37 -2.73
N ASN A 185 27.27 43.58 -2.18
CA ASN A 185 27.48 43.93 -0.77
C ASN A 185 26.26 43.63 0.13
N GLY A 186 25.14 43.20 -0.45
CA GLY A 186 23.92 42.90 0.28
C GLY A 186 22.86 44.03 0.26
N ASP A 187 23.10 45.14 -0.44
CA ASP A 187 22.17 46.24 -0.61
C ASP A 187 21.04 45.89 -1.59
N ARG A 188 21.23 44.85 -2.38
CA ARG A 188 20.26 44.32 -3.35
C ARG A 188 20.01 42.85 -3.12
N TYR A 189 18.80 42.41 -3.44
CA TYR A 189 18.46 40.99 -3.44
C TYR A 189 18.04 40.53 -4.82
N LEU A 190 18.46 39.32 -5.19
CA LEU A 190 17.89 38.59 -6.31
C LEU A 190 16.83 37.66 -5.76
N VAL A 191 15.61 37.82 -6.24
CA VAL A 191 14.44 37.02 -5.91
C VAL A 191 14.08 36.18 -7.10
N LEU A 192 14.10 34.88 -6.94
CA LEU A 192 13.63 33.90 -7.91
C LEU A 192 12.33 33.32 -7.39
N GLU A 193 11.31 33.26 -8.24
CA GLU A 193 10.02 32.65 -7.93
C GLU A 193 9.77 31.44 -8.82
N SER A 194 9.31 30.36 -8.20
CA SER A 194 8.95 29.13 -8.89
C SER A 194 7.53 28.71 -8.49
N SER A 195 6.75 28.25 -9.46
CA SER A 195 5.40 27.77 -9.24
C SER A 195 5.39 26.47 -8.47
N VAL A 196 4.46 26.36 -7.52
CA VAL A 196 4.21 25.09 -6.82
C VAL A 196 3.39 24.12 -7.66
N ASP A 197 2.76 24.57 -8.75
CA ASP A 197 1.99 23.70 -9.66
C ASP A 197 2.91 22.69 -10.35
N ASP A 198 4.12 23.13 -10.75
CA ASP A 198 5.14 22.26 -11.35
C ASP A 198 5.59 21.20 -10.34
N LEU A 199 5.84 21.61 -9.08
CA LEU A 199 6.18 20.70 -8.00
C LEU A 199 5.06 19.70 -7.70
N ALA A 200 3.80 20.17 -7.65
CA ALA A 200 2.65 19.31 -7.42
C ALA A 200 2.48 18.24 -8.52
N SER A 201 2.85 18.55 -9.75
CA SER A 201 2.79 17.61 -10.87
C SER A 201 3.80 16.44 -10.77
N GLU A 202 4.84 16.57 -9.93
CA GLU A 202 5.82 15.51 -9.66
C GLU A 202 5.32 14.50 -8.62
N PHE A 203 4.24 14.79 -7.88
CA PHE A 203 3.72 13.93 -6.85
C PHE A 203 3.11 12.63 -7.40
N GLN A 204 3.06 11.61 -6.57
CA GLN A 204 2.67 10.25 -6.97
C GLN A 204 1.46 9.71 -6.19
N GLY A 205 0.83 10.51 -5.35
CA GLY A 205 -0.32 10.08 -4.56
C GLY A 205 -1.46 9.54 -5.43
N SER A 206 -1.83 10.28 -6.48
CA SER A 206 -2.87 9.89 -7.45
C SER A 206 -2.50 8.68 -8.32
N GLN A 207 -1.22 8.32 -8.41
CA GLN A 207 -0.77 7.16 -9.17
C GLN A 207 -0.88 5.84 -8.38
N ARG A 208 -1.03 5.93 -7.07
CA ARG A 208 -1.09 4.77 -6.16
C ARG A 208 -2.51 4.32 -5.83
N ALA A 209 -3.45 5.25 -5.82
CA ALA A 209 -4.86 4.99 -5.64
C ALA A 209 -5.64 5.91 -6.59
N GLU A 210 -6.77 5.45 -7.13
CA GLU A 210 -7.56 6.22 -8.11
C GLU A 210 -8.03 7.57 -7.53
N ARG A 211 -8.36 7.58 -6.23
CA ARG A 211 -8.74 8.77 -5.47
C ARG A 211 -7.67 9.17 -4.44
N GLY A 212 -6.44 8.69 -4.63
CA GLY A 212 -5.30 9.10 -3.82
C GLY A 212 -4.75 10.43 -4.29
N PHE A 213 -4.13 11.18 -3.38
CA PHE A 213 -3.46 12.45 -3.68
C PHE A 213 -2.48 12.84 -2.58
N THR A 214 -1.55 13.72 -2.94
CA THR A 214 -0.58 14.28 -2.02
C THR A 214 -0.90 15.74 -1.70
N GLN A 215 -0.78 16.11 -0.44
CA GLN A 215 -0.82 17.50 0.01
C GLN A 215 0.42 17.84 0.83
N VAL A 216 0.82 19.11 0.76
CA VAL A 216 1.81 19.69 1.68
C VAL A 216 1.09 20.69 2.56
N VAL A 217 1.27 20.53 3.85
CA VAL A 217 0.64 21.40 4.85
C VAL A 217 1.70 21.96 5.79
N SER A 218 1.44 23.15 6.33
CA SER A 218 2.24 23.72 7.42
C SER A 218 1.88 23.06 8.77
N GLY A 219 2.70 23.26 9.78
CA GLY A 219 2.48 22.69 11.12
C GLY A 219 1.19 23.15 11.81
N ASP A 220 0.64 24.30 11.42
CA ASP A 220 -0.67 24.80 11.88
C ASP A 220 -1.85 24.19 11.12
N GLY A 221 -1.57 23.44 10.05
CA GLY A 221 -2.54 22.77 9.20
C GLY A 221 -3.03 23.62 8.04
N THR A 222 -2.30 24.63 7.61
CA THR A 222 -2.60 25.39 6.39
C THR A 222 -2.13 24.60 5.15
N ILE A 223 -3.01 24.41 4.16
CA ILE A 223 -2.70 23.72 2.91
C ILE A 223 -1.84 24.64 2.04
N MET A 224 -0.62 24.18 1.72
CA MET A 224 0.34 24.92 0.92
C MET A 224 0.42 24.42 -0.52
N ILE A 225 0.30 23.12 -0.75
CA ILE A 225 0.35 22.49 -2.06
C ILE A 225 -0.68 21.35 -2.07
N ASP A 226 -1.41 21.19 -3.15
CA ASP A 226 -2.33 20.08 -3.39
C ASP A 226 -2.05 19.50 -4.78
N GLU A 227 -1.78 18.21 -4.88
CA GLU A 227 -1.56 17.50 -6.16
C GLU A 227 -2.70 17.70 -7.15
N ARG A 228 -3.92 17.91 -6.64
CA ARG A 228 -5.13 18.11 -7.44
C ARG A 228 -5.34 19.57 -7.88
N MET A 229 -4.32 20.43 -7.79
CA MET A 229 -4.45 21.84 -8.20
C MET A 229 -5.03 21.95 -9.61
N GLY A 230 -6.08 22.75 -9.76
CA GLY A 230 -6.79 22.94 -11.02
C GLY A 230 -7.97 22.00 -11.25
N ASP A 231 -8.15 20.97 -10.43
CA ASP A 231 -9.31 20.09 -10.46
C ASP A 231 -10.45 20.63 -9.58
N SER A 232 -11.71 20.24 -9.89
CA SER A 232 -12.89 20.63 -9.11
C SER A 232 -12.88 20.12 -7.67
N ASP A 233 -12.12 19.08 -7.41
CA ASP A 233 -12.02 18.36 -6.13
C ASP A 233 -10.79 18.79 -5.30
N SER A 234 -9.98 19.76 -5.81
CA SER A 234 -8.86 20.31 -5.06
C SER A 234 -9.34 21.12 -3.86
N ALA A 235 -8.63 21.01 -2.75
CA ALA A 235 -8.82 21.93 -1.64
C ALA A 235 -8.38 23.34 -2.03
N GLU A 236 -9.05 24.35 -1.45
CA GLU A 236 -8.60 25.73 -1.61
C GLU A 236 -7.25 25.92 -0.90
N LEU A 237 -6.24 26.36 -1.63
CA LEU A 237 -4.93 26.67 -1.04
C LEU A 237 -5.07 27.76 0.03
N PHE A 238 -4.20 27.70 1.03
CA PHE A 238 -4.21 28.55 2.21
C PHE A 238 -5.43 28.36 3.12
N SER A 239 -6.31 27.38 2.79
CA SER A 239 -7.36 26.95 3.70
C SER A 239 -6.82 26.01 4.77
N THR A 240 -7.64 25.75 5.77
CA THR A 240 -7.29 24.88 6.87
C THR A 240 -7.55 23.41 6.50
N TYR A 241 -6.55 22.56 6.64
CA TYR A 241 -6.65 21.12 6.47
C TYR A 241 -7.58 20.50 7.53
N GLY A 242 -8.68 19.94 7.09
CA GLY A 242 -9.61 19.18 7.89
C GLY A 242 -9.98 19.74 9.27
N ASP A 243 -10.51 18.91 10.12
CA ASP A 243 -10.80 19.22 11.50
C ASP A 243 -9.61 18.92 12.44
N GLN A 244 -9.80 19.14 13.75
CA GLN A 244 -8.73 18.90 14.74
C GLN A 244 -8.31 17.41 14.83
N ALA A 245 -9.22 16.47 14.57
CA ALA A 245 -8.92 15.04 14.58
C ALA A 245 -8.09 14.65 13.37
N SER A 246 -8.45 15.15 12.19
CA SER A 246 -7.75 14.91 10.91
C SER A 246 -6.30 15.40 10.91
N ARG A 247 -5.94 16.34 11.79
CA ARG A 247 -4.57 16.85 11.94
C ARG A 247 -3.64 15.98 12.78
N GLN A 248 -4.08 14.77 13.19
CA GLN A 248 -3.19 13.85 13.90
C GLN A 248 -1.92 13.52 13.10
N PRO A 249 -1.98 13.19 11.79
CA PRO A 249 -0.78 12.93 10.98
C PRO A 249 0.22 14.09 10.95
N ILE A 250 -0.27 15.34 10.97
CA ILE A 250 0.59 16.54 11.01
C ILE A 250 1.37 16.60 12.31
N ARG A 251 0.70 16.33 13.43
CA ARG A 251 1.36 16.31 14.76
C ARG A 251 2.38 15.19 14.86
N ASP A 252 2.03 14.01 14.35
CA ASP A 252 2.89 12.84 14.37
C ASP A 252 4.12 13.07 13.48
N ALA A 253 3.95 13.61 12.28
CA ALA A 253 5.06 13.98 11.40
C ALA A 253 6.00 15.01 12.04
N ASN A 254 5.46 16.04 12.69
CA ASN A 254 6.30 17.02 13.38
C ASN A 254 7.06 16.41 14.56
N ALA A 255 6.50 15.41 15.25
CA ALA A 255 7.19 14.68 16.30
C ALA A 255 8.37 13.84 15.78
N LEU A 256 8.34 13.42 14.50
CA LEU A 256 9.45 12.69 13.88
C LEU A 256 10.72 13.53 13.70
N ARG A 257 10.62 14.86 13.67
CA ARG A 257 11.78 15.76 13.47
C ARG A 257 12.89 15.57 14.51
N ASP A 258 12.52 15.12 15.70
CA ASP A 258 13.45 14.86 16.80
C ASP A 258 13.84 13.38 16.92
N THR A 259 13.47 12.55 15.96
CA THR A 259 13.70 11.10 15.96
C THR A 259 14.62 10.66 14.82
N GLN A 260 14.84 9.36 14.69
CA GLN A 260 15.54 8.75 13.54
C GLN A 260 14.56 8.26 12.45
N GLU A 261 13.28 8.27 12.74
CA GLU A 261 12.23 7.92 11.78
C GLU A 261 11.94 9.13 10.89
N THR A 262 11.78 8.89 9.60
CA THR A 262 11.58 9.94 8.59
C THR A 262 10.15 10.04 8.11
N SER A 263 9.33 9.02 8.39
CA SER A 263 7.95 8.96 7.92
C SER A 263 7.12 8.03 8.77
N GLY A 264 5.81 8.10 8.62
CA GLY A 264 4.86 7.24 9.29
C GLY A 264 3.56 7.13 8.50
N VAL A 265 2.60 6.36 9.04
CA VAL A 265 1.29 6.17 8.44
C VAL A 265 0.20 6.14 9.51
N SER A 266 -0.94 6.74 9.21
CA SER A 266 -2.20 6.57 9.93
C SER A 266 -3.12 5.75 9.02
N SER A 267 -3.29 4.46 9.33
CA SER A 267 -3.96 3.51 8.44
C SER A 267 -5.49 3.63 8.43
N SER A 268 -6.08 4.37 9.36
CA SER A 268 -7.52 4.56 9.47
C SER A 268 -7.83 5.94 10.01
N MET A 269 -8.22 6.85 9.13
CA MET A 269 -8.74 8.17 9.44
C MET A 269 -10.24 8.23 9.12
N PRO A 270 -11.05 8.88 9.94
CA PRO A 270 -12.48 8.99 9.69
C PRO A 270 -12.75 9.83 8.43
N ALA A 271 -13.83 9.49 7.71
CA ALA A 271 -14.29 10.26 6.56
C ALA A 271 -14.35 11.76 6.86
N GLN A 272 -13.80 12.56 5.98
CA GLN A 272 -13.76 14.01 6.07
C GLN A 272 -14.11 14.59 4.69
N GLN A 273 -15.22 15.29 4.60
CA GLN A 273 -15.80 15.77 3.33
C GLN A 273 -14.82 16.62 2.51
N ASP A 274 -13.95 17.40 3.19
CA ASP A 274 -12.98 18.29 2.54
C ASP A 274 -11.67 17.57 2.15
N ILE A 275 -11.53 16.27 2.51
CA ILE A 275 -10.36 15.44 2.23
C ILE A 275 -10.81 14.25 1.37
N ILE A 276 -11.42 13.25 2.02
CA ILE A 276 -12.00 12.06 1.40
C ILE A 276 -13.30 11.73 2.14
N ASP A 277 -14.40 11.50 1.41
CA ASP A 277 -15.76 11.29 1.92
C ASP A 277 -16.01 9.87 2.49
N GLU A 278 -14.96 9.06 2.58
CA GLU A 278 -14.94 7.74 3.23
C GLU A 278 -13.73 7.61 4.16
N GLU A 279 -13.62 6.49 4.86
CA GLU A 279 -12.43 6.17 5.68
C GLU A 279 -11.18 6.10 4.79
N TYR A 280 -10.09 6.74 5.23
CA TYR A 280 -8.86 6.86 4.46
C TYR A 280 -7.60 6.62 5.28
N ALA A 281 -6.52 6.23 4.61
CA ALA A 281 -5.18 6.14 5.16
C ALA A 281 -4.37 7.38 4.76
N VAL A 282 -3.43 7.77 5.62
CA VAL A 282 -2.52 8.91 5.38
C VAL A 282 -1.10 8.51 5.72
N GLY A 283 -0.24 8.45 4.69
CA GLY A 283 1.20 8.46 4.87
C GLY A 283 1.68 9.89 5.17
N TYR A 284 2.59 10.07 6.10
CA TYR A 284 3.09 11.39 6.47
C TYR A 284 4.60 11.43 6.66
N ALA A 285 5.21 12.55 6.28
CA ALA A 285 6.63 12.82 6.48
C ALA A 285 6.90 14.31 6.69
N PRO A 286 7.81 14.70 7.60
CA PRO A 286 8.24 16.08 7.72
C PRO A 286 9.12 16.48 6.52
N VAL A 287 9.01 17.72 6.05
CA VAL A 287 9.92 18.30 5.07
C VAL A 287 10.99 19.11 5.79
N PHE A 288 12.24 18.97 5.39
CA PHE A 288 13.37 19.69 5.98
C PHE A 288 13.89 20.76 5.02
N ILE A 289 13.59 22.02 5.29
CA ILE A 289 13.99 23.16 4.45
C ILE A 289 15.01 24.01 5.19
N LEU A 290 16.24 24.00 4.71
CA LEU A 290 17.30 24.79 5.31
C LEU A 290 17.07 26.30 5.09
N ASN A 291 17.03 27.11 6.14
CA ASN A 291 16.73 28.56 6.11
C ASN A 291 15.42 28.92 5.38
N GLY A 292 14.40 28.12 5.56
CA GLY A 292 13.04 28.32 5.09
C GLY A 292 12.04 27.88 6.14
N PRO A 293 10.79 27.67 5.78
CA PRO A 293 9.78 27.07 6.69
C PRO A 293 10.28 25.73 7.25
N ASP A 294 10.14 25.52 8.52
CA ASP A 294 10.66 24.35 9.24
C ASP A 294 9.55 23.41 9.75
N ASP A 295 8.30 23.72 9.40
CA ASP A 295 7.11 23.02 9.89
C ASP A 295 6.30 22.29 8.79
N TRP A 296 6.80 22.24 7.56
CA TRP A 296 6.08 21.60 6.47
C TRP A 296 6.01 20.09 6.61
N VAL A 297 4.84 19.54 6.29
CA VAL A 297 4.54 18.11 6.34
C VAL A 297 3.91 17.67 5.01
N VAL A 298 4.41 16.58 4.47
CA VAL A 298 3.76 15.87 3.35
C VAL A 298 2.73 14.91 3.92
N LEU A 299 1.56 14.89 3.30
CA LEU A 299 0.45 13.98 3.58
C LEU A 299 0.04 13.28 2.27
N VAL A 300 0.18 11.97 2.22
CA VAL A 300 -0.24 11.14 1.09
C VAL A 300 -1.51 10.40 1.47
N HIS A 301 -2.61 10.75 0.84
CA HIS A 301 -3.95 10.26 1.14
C HIS A 301 -4.36 9.13 0.20
N ALA A 302 -5.09 8.16 0.72
CA ALA A 302 -5.79 7.19 -0.10
C ALA A 302 -6.98 6.58 0.63
N PRO A 303 -8.12 6.33 -0.06
CA PRO A 303 -9.27 5.64 0.51
C PRO A 303 -8.88 4.26 1.02
N THR A 304 -9.31 3.91 2.24
CA THR A 304 -9.04 2.58 2.83
C THR A 304 -9.62 1.47 1.95
N SER A 305 -10.73 1.73 1.28
CA SER A 305 -11.37 0.79 0.35
C SER A 305 -10.48 0.42 -0.84
N GLU A 306 -9.67 1.36 -1.35
CA GLU A 306 -8.74 1.12 -2.46
C GLU A 306 -7.44 0.48 -1.99
N VAL A 307 -6.94 0.92 -0.83
CA VAL A 307 -5.65 0.47 -0.28
C VAL A 307 -5.77 -0.90 0.37
N PHE A 308 -6.78 -1.10 1.22
CA PHE A 308 -6.97 -2.32 2.00
C PHE A 308 -8.10 -3.23 1.48
N GLY A 309 -8.81 -2.84 0.41
CA GLY A 309 -9.92 -3.63 -0.15
C GLY A 309 -9.49 -5.04 -0.57
N PHE A 310 -8.26 -5.18 -1.06
CA PHE A 310 -7.68 -6.48 -1.37
C PHE A 310 -7.44 -7.33 -0.12
N VAL A 311 -7.03 -6.72 0.99
CA VAL A 311 -6.82 -7.39 2.29
C VAL A 311 -8.14 -7.94 2.82
N GLN A 312 -9.22 -7.14 2.77
CA GLN A 312 -10.56 -7.58 3.16
C GLN A 312 -11.04 -8.72 2.27
N THR A 313 -10.82 -8.62 0.95
CA THR A 313 -11.17 -9.68 0.01
C THR A 313 -10.47 -11.00 0.33
N ILE A 314 -9.17 -10.97 0.62
CA ILE A 314 -8.42 -12.18 1.05
C ILE A 314 -8.99 -12.74 2.36
N SER A 315 -9.30 -11.89 3.33
CA SER A 315 -9.86 -12.30 4.60
C SER A 315 -11.22 -12.99 4.42
N ASP A 316 -12.12 -12.37 3.65
CA ASP A 316 -13.46 -12.90 3.39
C ASP A 316 -13.39 -14.23 2.61
N PHE A 317 -12.62 -14.30 1.55
CA PHE A 317 -12.41 -15.53 0.80
C PHE A 317 -11.74 -16.62 1.64
N GLY A 318 -10.77 -16.27 2.47
CA GLY A 318 -10.11 -17.20 3.39
C GLY A 318 -11.05 -17.78 4.41
N LEU A 319 -11.92 -16.95 5.02
CA LEU A 319 -12.93 -17.38 5.96
C LEU A 319 -14.02 -18.25 5.29
N VAL A 320 -14.51 -17.84 4.12
CA VAL A 320 -15.50 -18.61 3.35
C VAL A 320 -14.91 -19.95 2.92
N ALA A 321 -13.72 -19.97 2.35
CA ALA A 321 -13.04 -21.20 1.92
C ALA A 321 -12.82 -22.17 3.10
N THR A 322 -12.39 -21.62 4.24
CA THR A 322 -12.25 -22.40 5.49
C THR A 322 -13.58 -22.95 5.96
N GLY A 323 -14.65 -22.15 5.98
CA GLY A 323 -16.01 -22.56 6.33
C GLY A 323 -16.54 -23.67 5.41
N VAL A 324 -16.37 -23.50 4.10
CA VAL A 324 -16.76 -24.51 3.10
C VAL A 324 -15.97 -25.80 3.27
N ALA A 325 -14.66 -25.73 3.52
CA ALA A 325 -13.83 -26.90 3.75
C ALA A 325 -14.29 -27.68 5.00
N VAL A 326 -14.58 -26.99 6.11
CA VAL A 326 -15.11 -27.57 7.34
C VAL A 326 -16.49 -28.21 7.13
N LEU A 327 -17.39 -27.52 6.41
CA LEU A 327 -18.73 -28.04 6.10
C LEU A 327 -18.66 -29.28 5.19
N LEU A 328 -17.85 -29.26 4.14
CA LEU A 328 -17.64 -30.41 3.26
C LEU A 328 -17.08 -31.60 4.01
N MET A 329 -16.11 -31.36 4.91
CA MET A 329 -15.57 -32.40 5.77
C MET A 329 -16.64 -32.97 6.73
N GLY A 330 -17.47 -32.10 7.32
CA GLY A 330 -18.59 -32.50 8.16
C GLY A 330 -19.64 -33.32 7.38
N LEU A 331 -19.95 -32.93 6.17
CA LEU A 331 -20.92 -33.62 5.31
C LEU A 331 -20.40 -34.99 4.84
N ILE A 332 -19.16 -35.05 4.42
CA ILE A 332 -18.46 -36.31 4.08
C ILE A 332 -18.41 -37.22 5.30
N GLY A 333 -18.08 -36.64 6.45
CA GLY A 333 -18.06 -37.37 7.72
C GLY A 333 -19.44 -37.91 8.16
N ALA A 334 -20.47 -37.10 8.01
CA ALA A 334 -21.86 -37.51 8.32
C ALA A 334 -22.33 -38.64 7.40
N VAL A 335 -22.09 -38.52 6.09
CA VAL A 335 -22.45 -39.53 5.10
C VAL A 335 -21.70 -40.85 5.37
N LEU A 336 -20.39 -40.77 5.59
CA LEU A 336 -19.55 -41.93 5.88
C LEU A 336 -19.93 -42.56 7.23
N GLY A 337 -20.16 -41.73 8.26
CA GLY A 337 -20.54 -42.17 9.59
C GLY A 337 -21.91 -42.85 9.59
N TYR A 338 -22.91 -42.26 8.93
CA TYR A 338 -24.23 -42.80 8.80
C TYR A 338 -24.22 -44.14 8.03
N ASN A 339 -23.52 -44.16 6.89
CA ASN A 339 -23.43 -45.32 6.03
C ASN A 339 -22.72 -46.50 6.72
N THR A 340 -21.67 -46.21 7.51
CA THR A 340 -20.94 -47.20 8.28
C THR A 340 -21.76 -47.70 9.46
N SER A 341 -22.35 -46.81 10.23
CA SER A 341 -23.16 -47.16 11.39
C SER A 341 -24.42 -47.97 11.04
N SER A 342 -25.12 -47.52 10.00
CA SER A 342 -26.31 -48.26 9.57
C SER A 342 -25.97 -49.66 9.08
N SER A 343 -24.76 -49.85 8.61
CA SER A 343 -24.27 -51.17 8.19
C SER A 343 -23.88 -52.04 9.36
N ILE A 344 -23.19 -51.45 10.38
CA ILE A 344 -22.88 -52.15 11.63
C ILE A 344 -24.15 -52.50 12.39
N ASP A 345 -25.10 -51.55 12.48
CA ASP A 345 -26.41 -51.80 13.16
C ASP A 345 -27.24 -52.88 12.46
N ARG A 346 -27.19 -52.93 11.13
CA ARG A 346 -27.80 -54.02 10.36
C ARG A 346 -27.09 -55.36 10.61
N LEU A 347 -25.77 -55.30 10.69
CA LEU A 347 -24.97 -56.49 10.99
C LEU A 347 -25.26 -57.01 12.38
N THR A 348 -25.28 -56.12 13.38
CA THR A 348 -25.58 -56.45 14.77
C THR A 348 -26.98 -57.07 14.86
N ARG A 349 -28.01 -56.46 14.26
CA ARG A 349 -29.33 -57.02 14.23
C ARG A 349 -29.43 -58.37 13.53
N LYS A 350 -28.67 -58.58 12.45
CA LYS A 350 -28.61 -59.85 11.75
C LYS A 350 -27.82 -60.88 12.52
N ALA A 351 -26.79 -60.47 13.25
CA ALA A 351 -26.08 -61.36 14.20
C ALA A 351 -26.98 -61.76 15.35
N GLU A 352 -27.76 -60.83 15.92
CA GLU A 352 -28.76 -61.11 16.96
C GLU A 352 -29.88 -62.03 16.46
N ALA A 353 -30.34 -61.85 15.21
CA ALA A 353 -31.30 -62.74 14.58
C ALA A 353 -30.73 -64.16 14.37
N MET A 354 -29.44 -64.26 14.04
CA MET A 354 -28.72 -65.52 13.91
C MET A 354 -28.53 -66.18 15.28
N GLU A 355 -28.27 -65.42 16.34
CA GLU A 355 -28.14 -65.90 17.70
C GLU A 355 -29.48 -66.48 18.16
N SER A 356 -30.61 -65.98 17.68
CA SER A 356 -31.96 -66.51 17.92
C SER A 356 -32.34 -67.73 17.07
N GLY A 357 -31.39 -68.20 16.19
CA GLY A 357 -31.57 -69.47 15.43
C GLY A 357 -32.25 -69.27 14.07
N ASP A 358 -32.55 -68.06 13.65
CA ASP A 358 -33.08 -67.78 12.30
C ASP A 358 -31.92 -67.78 11.28
N LEU A 359 -31.62 -68.98 10.77
CA LEU A 359 -30.57 -69.21 9.77
C LEU A 359 -31.02 -68.94 8.33
N ASP A 360 -32.32 -68.57 8.15
CA ASP A 360 -32.85 -68.17 6.83
C ASP A 360 -32.80 -66.62 6.61
N VAL A 361 -32.21 -65.89 7.55
CA VAL A 361 -31.97 -64.47 7.37
C VAL A 361 -31.10 -64.26 6.16
N ASP A 362 -31.66 -63.63 5.12
CA ASP A 362 -30.89 -63.29 3.90
C ASP A 362 -29.74 -62.36 4.20
N ILE A 363 -28.56 -62.97 4.27
CA ILE A 363 -27.27 -62.27 4.57
C ILE A 363 -26.66 -61.63 3.35
N ARG A 364 -27.33 -61.64 2.20
CA ARG A 364 -26.86 -60.97 1.03
C ARG A 364 -26.97 -59.48 1.24
N THR A 365 -25.85 -58.81 1.21
CA THR A 365 -25.77 -57.37 1.09
C THR A 365 -25.17 -57.11 -0.30
N GLY A 366 -25.66 -56.11 -0.99
CA GLY A 366 -24.99 -55.61 -2.19
C GLY A 366 -23.68 -54.88 -1.84
N ARG A 367 -23.25 -54.95 -0.56
CA ARG A 367 -21.97 -54.40 -0.08
C ARG A 367 -20.90 -55.43 -0.15
N ILE A 368 -19.77 -55.04 -0.64
CA ILE A 368 -18.58 -55.84 -0.74
C ILE A 368 -17.52 -55.33 0.33
N ASP A 369 -18.01 -54.78 1.51
CA ASP A 369 -17.15 -54.18 2.52
C ASP A 369 -16.90 -55.07 3.75
N ASN A 370 -16.07 -54.62 4.72
CA ASN A 370 -15.74 -55.39 5.92
C ASN A 370 -16.98 -55.82 6.72
N ILE A 371 -18.05 -55.08 6.63
CA ILE A 371 -19.31 -55.44 7.26
C ILE A 371 -19.95 -56.55 6.47
N GLY A 372 -19.87 -56.51 5.14
CA GLY A 372 -20.25 -57.62 4.30
C GLY A 372 -19.47 -58.88 4.57
N ARG A 373 -18.17 -58.79 4.82
CA ARG A 373 -17.33 -59.95 5.16
C ARG A 373 -17.73 -60.63 6.48
N LEU A 374 -18.21 -59.89 7.48
CA LEU A 374 -18.83 -60.48 8.64
C LEU A 374 -20.13 -61.15 8.26
N TYR A 375 -20.86 -60.61 7.29
CA TYR A 375 -21.96 -61.34 6.70
C TYR A 375 -21.54 -62.60 5.97
N GLY A 376 -20.35 -62.57 5.44
CA GLY A 376 -19.83 -63.71 4.70
C GLY A 376 -18.96 -64.63 5.55
N ALA A 377 -18.56 -64.30 6.76
CA ALA A 377 -17.98 -65.33 7.66
C ALA A 377 -19.01 -66.28 8.13
N PHE A 378 -19.56 -65.97 7.93
CA PHE A 378 -20.59 -66.26 7.21
C PHE A 378 -20.47 -66.32 5.65
N GLY A 379 -19.68 -66.14 4.95
CA GLY A 379 -19.61 -66.37 3.54
C GLY A 379 -18.63 -65.56 2.73
N SER A 380 -18.28 -64.39 3.05
CA SER A 380 -17.23 -63.66 2.38
C SER A 380 -17.03 -62.27 2.96
N MET A 381 -16.44 -62.30 4.14
CA MET A 381 -16.01 -61.11 4.86
C MET A 381 -15.01 -60.27 4.07
N ARG A 382 -14.40 -60.88 3.06
CA ARG A 382 -13.36 -60.26 2.24
C ARG A 382 -13.89 -59.24 1.24
N ASP A 383 -15.08 -59.42 0.71
CA ASP A 383 -15.56 -58.56 -0.40
C ASP A 383 -16.11 -57.23 0.12
N SER A 384 -16.60 -57.22 1.32
CA SER A 384 -17.14 -56.02 1.95
C SER A 384 -16.07 -55.10 2.53
N LEU A 385 -14.92 -55.61 2.97
CA LEU A 385 -13.80 -54.76 3.39
C LEU A 385 -13.22 -54.00 2.22
N LYS A 386 -13.22 -54.64 1.07
CA LYS A 386 -12.65 -54.08 -0.15
C LYS A 386 -13.40 -52.88 -0.65
N GLU A 387 -14.70 -52.82 -0.48
CA GLU A 387 -15.52 -51.72 -0.94
C GLU A 387 -15.51 -50.48 0.00
N GLN A 388 -15.47 -50.71 1.35
CA GLN A 388 -15.29 -49.62 2.30
C GLN A 388 -13.92 -48.92 2.15
N ILE A 389 -12.88 -49.75 1.87
CA ILE A 389 -11.54 -49.20 1.60
C ILE A 389 -11.50 -48.43 0.30
N GLN A 390 -12.14 -48.94 -0.76
CA GLN A 390 -12.22 -48.22 -2.04
C GLN A 390 -13.05 -46.94 -1.96
N GLU A 391 -14.14 -46.96 -1.19
CA GLU A 391 -14.97 -45.79 -1.01
C GLU A 391 -14.26 -44.70 -0.18
N ALA A 392 -13.50 -45.14 0.85
CA ALA A 392 -12.66 -44.27 1.67
C ALA A 392 -11.45 -43.71 0.89
N GLU A 393 -10.83 -44.53 0.01
CA GLU A 393 -9.72 -44.08 -0.87
C GLU A 393 -10.21 -43.09 -1.93
N SER A 394 -11.41 -43.35 -2.47
CA SER A 394 -12.02 -42.43 -3.43
C SER A 394 -12.41 -41.09 -2.80
N ALA A 395 -12.92 -41.13 -1.55
CA ALA A 395 -13.18 -39.92 -0.78
C ALA A 395 -11.89 -39.18 -0.39
N ARG A 396 -10.82 -39.94 -0.05
CA ARG A 396 -9.48 -39.40 0.20
C ARG A 396 -8.87 -38.80 -1.07
N LYS A 397 -9.03 -39.49 -2.19
CA LYS A 397 -8.53 -39.00 -3.48
C LYS A 397 -9.24 -37.70 -3.91
N LYS A 398 -10.58 -37.62 -3.65
CA LYS A 398 -11.33 -36.37 -3.87
C LYS A 398 -10.89 -35.25 -2.93
N ALA A 399 -10.62 -35.58 -1.67
CA ALA A 399 -10.09 -34.61 -0.71
C ALA A 399 -8.64 -34.21 -1.01
N GLU A 400 -7.80 -35.14 -1.52
CA GLU A 400 -6.44 -34.85 -1.98
C GLU A 400 -6.42 -33.98 -3.25
N VAL A 401 -7.34 -34.21 -4.20
CA VAL A 401 -7.46 -33.37 -5.41
C VAL A 401 -7.88 -31.93 -5.02
N SER A 402 -8.90 -31.77 -4.17
CA SER A 402 -9.30 -30.45 -3.73
C SER A 402 -8.22 -29.71 -2.92
N ARG A 403 -7.42 -30.47 -2.15
CA ARG A 403 -6.26 -29.92 -1.44
C ARG A 403 -5.11 -29.56 -2.39
N ALA A 404 -4.88 -30.39 -3.40
CA ALA A 404 -3.87 -30.11 -4.42
C ALA A 404 -4.22 -28.84 -5.20
N GLU A 405 -5.48 -28.68 -5.62
CA GLU A 405 -5.95 -27.46 -6.33
C GLU A 405 -5.81 -26.20 -5.47
N ALA A 406 -6.10 -26.31 -4.15
CA ALA A 406 -5.93 -25.20 -3.23
C ALA A 406 -4.45 -24.83 -3.00
N ILE A 407 -3.57 -25.84 -2.96
CA ILE A 407 -2.11 -25.63 -2.84
C ILE A 407 -1.54 -25.04 -4.14
N GLU A 408 -1.99 -25.52 -5.28
CA GLU A 408 -1.57 -25.06 -6.59
C GLU A 408 -1.94 -23.57 -6.79
N MET A 409 -3.18 -23.21 -6.42
CA MET A 409 -3.62 -21.81 -6.45
C MET A 409 -2.80 -20.93 -5.50
N SER A 410 -2.51 -21.43 -4.28
CA SER A 410 -1.68 -20.69 -3.31
C SER A 410 -0.24 -20.49 -3.80
N ASN A 411 0.35 -21.54 -4.39
CA ASN A 411 1.70 -21.46 -4.96
C ASN A 411 1.75 -20.53 -6.17
N TYR A 412 0.74 -20.62 -7.04
CA TYR A 412 0.59 -19.71 -8.17
C TYR A 412 0.53 -18.24 -7.74
N LEU A 413 -0.33 -17.94 -6.76
CA LEU A 413 -0.44 -16.57 -6.26
C LEU A 413 0.86 -16.07 -5.60
N GLN A 414 1.58 -16.96 -4.92
CA GLN A 414 2.85 -16.62 -4.28
C GLN A 414 3.96 -16.40 -5.32
N GLU A 415 4.09 -17.29 -6.28
CA GLU A 415 5.06 -17.19 -7.39
C GLU A 415 4.82 -15.91 -8.21
N ARG A 416 3.55 -15.61 -8.50
CA ARG A 416 3.18 -14.36 -9.19
C ARG A 416 3.45 -13.11 -8.39
N ALA A 417 3.19 -13.16 -7.09
CA ALA A 417 3.50 -12.03 -6.21
C ALA A 417 5.02 -11.78 -6.11
N GLU A 418 5.83 -12.85 -6.10
CA GLU A 418 7.30 -12.75 -6.12
C GLU A 418 7.79 -12.19 -7.46
N GLU A 419 7.31 -12.72 -8.57
CA GLU A 419 7.64 -12.24 -9.92
C GLU A 419 7.26 -10.76 -10.11
N TYR A 420 6.02 -10.40 -9.73
CA TYR A 420 5.57 -9.01 -9.78
C TYR A 420 6.40 -8.10 -8.89
N SER A 421 6.82 -8.60 -7.71
CA SER A 421 7.73 -7.88 -6.82
C SER A 421 9.11 -7.65 -7.44
N GLU A 422 9.66 -8.65 -8.14
CA GLU A 422 10.94 -8.53 -8.85
C GLU A 422 10.85 -7.53 -10.00
N ILE A 423 9.79 -7.60 -10.78
CA ILE A 423 9.52 -6.67 -11.89
C ILE A 423 9.35 -5.24 -11.35
N MET A 424 8.57 -5.07 -10.28
CA MET A 424 8.41 -3.77 -9.61
C MET A 424 9.73 -3.23 -9.07
N GLN A 425 10.56 -4.10 -8.47
CA GLN A 425 11.89 -3.70 -8.00
C GLN A 425 12.85 -3.33 -9.15
N ALA A 426 12.76 -4.03 -10.28
CA ALA A 426 13.53 -3.68 -11.46
C ALA A 426 13.07 -2.31 -12.01
N GLY A 427 11.77 -2.09 -12.09
CA GLY A 427 11.20 -0.79 -12.44
C GLY A 427 11.64 0.32 -11.46
N ALA A 428 11.64 0.05 -10.17
CA ALA A 428 12.08 0.99 -9.13
C ALA A 428 13.58 1.30 -9.20
N ARG A 429 14.41 0.40 -9.74
CA ARG A 429 15.84 0.62 -10.01
C ARG A 429 16.10 1.36 -11.34
N GLY A 430 15.01 1.70 -12.05
CA GLY A 430 15.09 2.46 -13.29
C GLY A 430 15.04 1.63 -14.58
N ASP A 431 14.83 0.32 -14.48
CA ASP A 431 14.57 -0.52 -15.66
C ASP A 431 13.07 -0.43 -16.04
N LEU A 432 12.75 0.60 -16.81
CA LEU A 432 11.41 0.87 -17.29
C LEU A 432 10.99 -0.01 -18.49
N THR A 433 11.84 -0.97 -18.91
CA THR A 433 11.47 -1.91 -19.98
C THR A 433 10.69 -3.10 -19.47
N GLN A 434 10.64 -3.27 -18.15
CA GLN A 434 9.93 -4.37 -17.52
C GLN A 434 8.42 -4.27 -17.75
N ARG A 435 7.80 -5.39 -18.02
CA ARG A 435 6.33 -5.52 -18.14
C ARG A 435 5.89 -6.78 -17.40
N MET A 436 4.73 -6.72 -16.80
CA MET A 436 4.04 -7.88 -16.27
C MET A 436 3.12 -8.45 -17.34
N GLU A 437 3.14 -9.77 -17.51
CA GLU A 437 2.24 -10.44 -18.46
C GLU A 437 0.98 -10.89 -17.70
N PRO A 438 -0.21 -10.37 -18.04
CA PRO A 438 -1.46 -10.93 -17.55
C PRO A 438 -1.67 -12.31 -18.19
N GLU A 439 -1.85 -13.34 -17.36
CA GLU A 439 -2.01 -14.73 -17.83
C GLU A 439 -3.46 -15.14 -18.03
N GLY A 440 -4.42 -14.34 -17.54
CA GLY A 440 -5.84 -14.62 -17.63
C GLY A 440 -6.34 -15.65 -16.61
N GLU A 441 -5.50 -16.10 -15.69
CA GLU A 441 -5.84 -17.11 -14.69
C GLU A 441 -6.42 -16.50 -13.40
N ASN A 442 -6.10 -15.23 -13.09
CA ASN A 442 -6.64 -14.53 -11.93
C ASN A 442 -6.86 -13.04 -12.23
N GLU A 443 -8.13 -12.65 -12.28
CA GLU A 443 -8.55 -11.28 -12.64
C GLU A 443 -7.91 -10.17 -11.76
N ALA A 444 -7.60 -10.49 -10.49
CA ALA A 444 -6.95 -9.52 -9.61
C ALA A 444 -5.47 -9.34 -9.95
N MET A 445 -4.77 -10.43 -10.29
CA MET A 445 -3.38 -10.39 -10.73
C MET A 445 -3.23 -9.75 -12.11
N ASP A 446 -4.13 -10.05 -13.04
CA ASP A 446 -4.15 -9.42 -14.36
C ASP A 446 -4.34 -7.90 -14.25
N ARG A 447 -5.24 -7.46 -13.39
CA ARG A 447 -5.46 -6.03 -13.12
C ARG A 447 -4.22 -5.35 -12.55
N ILE A 448 -3.53 -6.00 -11.62
CA ILE A 448 -2.25 -5.50 -11.09
C ILE A 448 -1.20 -5.41 -12.19
N ALA A 449 -1.14 -6.40 -13.09
CA ALA A 449 -0.23 -6.39 -14.22
C ALA A 449 -0.53 -5.23 -15.19
N ASP A 450 -1.79 -5.03 -15.51
CA ASP A 450 -2.24 -3.95 -16.39
C ASP A 450 -1.94 -2.57 -15.78
N ASP A 451 -2.32 -2.35 -14.52
CA ASP A 451 -2.08 -1.10 -13.80
C ASP A 451 -0.56 -0.80 -13.68
N PHE A 452 0.25 -1.84 -13.41
CA PHE A 452 1.70 -1.70 -13.40
C PHE A 452 2.26 -1.36 -14.78
N ASN A 453 1.81 -2.05 -15.83
CA ASN A 453 2.25 -1.82 -17.19
C ASN A 453 1.89 -0.41 -17.67
N GLU A 454 0.70 0.08 -17.31
CA GLU A 454 0.28 1.45 -17.58
C GLU A 454 1.18 2.45 -16.84
N MET A 455 1.43 2.21 -15.55
CA MET A 455 2.34 3.04 -14.74
C MET A 455 3.75 3.08 -15.33
N ILE A 456 4.32 1.93 -15.67
CA ILE A 456 5.68 1.85 -16.26
C ILE A 456 5.73 2.56 -17.63
N SER A 457 4.69 2.41 -18.44
CA SER A 457 4.60 3.09 -19.74
C SER A 457 4.60 4.61 -19.58
N GLU A 458 3.90 5.14 -18.58
CA GLU A 458 3.88 6.57 -18.32
C GLU A 458 5.21 7.08 -17.73
N LEU A 459 5.87 6.25 -16.88
CA LEU A 459 7.22 6.51 -16.38
C LEU A 459 8.26 6.49 -17.51
N GLU A 460 8.19 5.52 -18.41
CA GLU A 460 9.07 5.40 -19.57
C GLU A 460 8.95 6.63 -20.50
N LYS A 461 7.72 7.03 -20.78
CA LYS A 461 7.41 8.23 -21.56
C LYS A 461 7.96 9.49 -20.87
N THR A 462 7.72 9.62 -19.57
CA THR A 462 8.20 10.74 -18.77
C THR A 462 9.73 10.79 -18.72
N THR A 463 10.35 9.62 -18.52
CA THR A 463 11.81 9.50 -18.51
C THR A 463 12.42 9.76 -19.89
N GLY A 464 11.73 9.30 -20.96
CA GLY A 464 12.07 9.60 -22.34
C GLY A 464 12.03 11.11 -22.63
N GLN A 465 11.00 11.78 -22.16
CA GLN A 465 10.86 13.23 -22.27
C GLN A 465 11.98 13.96 -21.50
N LEU A 466 12.29 13.50 -20.27
CA LEU A 466 13.40 14.02 -19.47
C LEU A 466 14.75 13.81 -20.15
N LYS A 467 14.98 12.65 -20.78
CA LYS A 467 16.22 12.36 -21.53
C LYS A 467 16.33 13.28 -22.74
N THR A 468 15.26 13.40 -23.52
CA THR A 468 15.23 14.31 -24.67
C THR A 468 15.47 15.76 -24.23
N PHE A 469 14.84 16.18 -23.15
CA PHE A 469 15.06 17.48 -22.55
C PHE A 469 16.50 17.67 -22.07
N SER A 470 17.10 16.64 -21.42
CA SER A 470 18.51 16.67 -20.99
C SER A 470 19.47 16.74 -22.16
N GLU A 471 19.18 16.02 -23.24
CA GLU A 471 19.96 16.04 -24.50
C GLU A 471 19.85 17.41 -25.19
N GLU A 472 18.65 18.02 -25.21
CA GLU A 472 18.44 19.38 -25.72
C GLU A 472 19.18 20.45 -24.88
N VAL A 473 19.19 20.27 -23.54
CA VAL A 473 19.93 21.14 -22.62
C VAL A 473 21.44 20.97 -22.83
N GLU A 474 21.92 19.73 -23.02
CA GLU A 474 23.33 19.45 -23.29
C GLU A 474 23.77 20.01 -24.66
N GLU A 475 22.93 19.90 -25.67
CA GLU A 475 23.17 20.44 -27.01
C GLU A 475 23.15 21.97 -26.98
N SER A 476 22.21 22.58 -26.24
CA SER A 476 22.18 24.02 -26.02
C SER A 476 23.36 24.51 -25.23
N GLY A 477 23.87 23.74 -24.24
CA GLY A 477 25.08 24.07 -23.47
C GLY A 477 26.39 23.93 -24.24
N ARG A 478 26.40 23.16 -25.35
CA ARG A 478 27.56 23.06 -26.25
C ARG A 478 27.60 24.13 -27.34
N SER A 479 26.49 24.88 -27.48
CA SER A 479 26.38 25.94 -28.53
C SER A 479 26.69 27.32 -28.01
N VAL A 480 27.15 27.44 -26.76
CA VAL A 480 27.68 28.65 -26.13
C VAL A 480 29.17 28.47 -25.84
#